data_f639a466e4d93795253682cae480da8f
#
_entry.id   f639a466e4d93795253682cae480da8f
#
_cell.length_a   1.000
_cell.length_b   1.000
_cell.length_c   1.000
_cell.angle_alpha   90.00
_cell.angle_beta   90.00
_cell.angle_gamma   90.00
#
_symmetry.space_group_name_H-M   'P 1'
#
loop_
_entity.id
_entity.type
_entity.pdbx_description
1 polymer ?
#
loop_
_entity_poly.entity_id
_entity_poly.type
_entity_poly.pdbx_seq_one_letter_code
_entity_poly.pdbx_strand_id
1 'polypeptide(L)'
;LTPRLPAFRAAYPSIDVHLTTSVWTDALPPDDLDLEIRLGDGHWPGYRTEQLTREAAVPVCSKYTQAALGSPQSAHDLIGSDLIQIMSQENLWMRFFRNAGIDDPLPDYGITVDTALGAIELACAGQGHAILLSSFAEAEAARTRLAILDDLTMPLEGAQSGHYLLIPDSDE
;
A
#
# COMPACT_ATOMS: atom_id res chain seq x y z
N LEU A 1 11.56 3.07 2.38
CA LEU A 1 12.66 2.95 3.37
C LEU A 1 13.95 2.46 2.71
N THR A 2 13.98 1.26 2.14
CA THR A 2 15.19 0.58 1.64
C THR A 2 16.09 1.44 0.73
N PRO A 3 15.58 2.23 -0.23
CA PRO A 3 16.44 3.10 -1.07
C PRO A 3 17.19 4.19 -0.30
N ARG A 4 16.77 4.50 0.93
CA ARG A 4 17.42 5.53 1.79
C ARG A 4 18.44 4.96 2.76
N LEU A 5 18.46 3.65 2.98
CA LEU A 5 19.42 3.00 3.90
C LEU A 5 20.90 3.22 3.56
N PRO A 6 21.34 3.24 2.28
CA PRO A 6 22.76 3.52 1.99
C PRO A 6 23.22 4.88 2.50
N ALA A 7 22.39 5.93 2.34
CA ALA A 7 22.72 7.26 2.85
C ALA A 7 22.74 7.31 4.38
N PHE A 8 21.79 6.62 5.03
CA PHE A 8 21.75 6.49 6.48
C PHE A 8 23.03 5.81 7.02
N ARG A 9 23.39 4.66 6.45
CA ARG A 9 24.61 3.95 6.87
C ARG A 9 25.90 4.75 6.65
N ALA A 10 25.94 5.56 5.59
CA ALA A 10 27.08 6.45 5.36
C ALA A 10 27.19 7.56 6.43
N ALA A 11 26.05 8.07 6.89
CA ALA A 11 25.99 9.10 7.94
C ALA A 11 26.24 8.52 9.35
N TYR A 12 25.84 7.27 9.59
CA TYR A 12 25.90 6.60 10.90
C TYR A 12 26.55 5.21 10.79
N PRO A 13 27.85 5.13 10.52
CA PRO A 13 28.53 3.86 10.21
C PRO A 13 28.64 2.90 11.41
N SER A 14 28.45 3.40 12.63
CA SER A 14 28.49 2.58 13.85
C SER A 14 27.12 1.94 14.19
N ILE A 15 26.07 2.24 13.43
CA ILE A 15 24.76 1.65 13.65
C ILE A 15 24.58 0.44 12.75
N ASP A 16 24.39 -0.72 13.34
CA ASP A 16 23.94 -1.91 12.63
C ASP A 16 22.45 -1.84 12.38
N VAL A 17 22.04 -2.14 11.15
CA VAL A 17 20.63 -2.10 10.76
C VAL A 17 20.15 -3.49 10.41
N HIS A 18 19.23 -4.00 11.21
CA HIS A 18 18.46 -5.21 10.92
C HIS A 18 17.05 -4.81 10.47
N LEU A 19 16.67 -5.15 9.25
CA LEU A 19 15.35 -4.83 8.71
C LEU A 19 14.54 -6.11 8.54
N THR A 20 13.43 -6.21 9.26
CA THR A 20 12.47 -7.30 9.12
C THR A 20 11.16 -6.73 8.58
N THR A 21 10.56 -7.43 7.63
CA THR A 21 9.24 -7.10 7.09
C THR A 21 8.29 -8.24 7.37
N SER A 22 7.15 -7.93 7.96
CA SER A 22 6.07 -8.88 8.18
C SER A 22 4.79 -8.39 7.50
N VAL A 23 4.08 -9.30 6.87
CA VAL A 23 2.73 -9.07 6.36
C VAL A 23 1.70 -9.24 7.48
N TRP A 24 2.02 -10.06 8.47
CA TRP A 24 1.16 -10.38 9.61
C TRP A 24 1.77 -9.77 10.88
N THR A 25 1.09 -8.80 11.45
CA THR A 25 1.57 -8.02 12.63
C THR A 25 1.72 -8.85 13.90
N ASP A 26 1.05 -10.01 13.98
CA ASP A 26 1.08 -10.88 15.18
C ASP A 26 2.31 -11.80 15.23
N ALA A 27 3.16 -11.74 14.22
CA ALA A 27 4.26 -12.71 14.06
C ALA A 27 5.61 -12.26 14.67
N LEU A 28 5.74 -10.99 15.11
CA LEU A 28 6.99 -10.47 15.67
C LEU A 28 6.81 -10.12 17.15
N PRO A 29 7.70 -10.64 18.04
CA PRO A 29 7.69 -10.19 19.43
C PRO A 29 7.97 -8.68 19.51
N PRO A 30 7.17 -7.88 20.24
CA PRO A 30 7.39 -6.44 20.37
C PRO A 30 8.74 -6.09 21.00
N ASP A 31 9.29 -6.97 21.81
CA ASP A 31 10.45 -6.72 22.68
C ASP A 31 11.80 -6.73 21.93
N ASP A 32 11.81 -7.13 20.64
CA ASP A 32 13.05 -7.27 19.85
C ASP A 32 13.25 -6.13 18.83
N LEU A 33 12.36 -5.11 18.82
CA LEU A 33 12.39 -4.05 17.82
C LEU A 33 12.65 -2.69 18.46
N ASP A 34 13.71 -2.00 18.02
CA ASP A 34 14.00 -0.62 18.43
C ASP A 34 12.98 0.37 17.84
N LEU A 35 12.52 0.11 16.62
CA LEU A 35 11.57 0.94 15.87
C LEU A 35 10.66 0.09 15.00
N GLU A 36 9.42 0.53 14.83
CA GLU A 36 8.51 -0.09 13.89
C GLU A 36 7.91 0.93 12.93
N ILE A 37 7.53 0.48 11.74
CA ILE A 37 6.70 1.27 10.82
C ILE A 37 5.42 0.49 10.59
N ARG A 38 4.28 1.08 10.97
CA ARG A 38 2.96 0.47 10.79
C ARG A 38 2.02 1.38 10.00
N LEU A 39 1.14 0.74 9.25
CA LEU A 39 -0.02 1.41 8.66
C LEU A 39 -1.12 1.47 9.72
N GLY A 40 -1.73 2.65 9.90
CA GLY A 40 -2.77 2.80 10.91
C GLY A 40 -3.32 4.22 11.05
N ASP A 41 -3.89 4.49 12.21
CA ASP A 41 -4.50 5.78 12.57
C ASP A 41 -3.64 6.65 13.48
N GLY A 42 -2.45 6.17 13.86
CA GLY A 42 -1.53 6.88 14.72
C GLY A 42 -1.64 6.55 16.23
N HIS A 43 -2.50 5.60 16.60
CA HIS A 43 -2.73 5.26 18.00
C HIS A 43 -2.28 3.83 18.34
N TRP A 44 -1.16 3.72 19.05
CA TRP A 44 -0.67 2.44 19.60
C TRP A 44 -0.27 2.65 21.06
N PRO A 45 -0.96 2.00 22.01
CA PRO A 45 -0.58 2.05 23.43
C PRO A 45 0.86 1.58 23.65
N GLY A 46 1.63 2.30 24.45
CA GLY A 46 3.04 2.00 24.73
C GLY A 46 4.02 2.49 23.67
N TYR A 47 3.56 3.30 22.72
CA TYR A 47 4.42 3.87 21.68
C TYR A 47 4.18 5.36 21.49
N ARG A 48 5.25 6.12 21.38
CA ARG A 48 5.24 7.43 20.75
C ARG A 48 5.21 7.24 19.25
N THR A 49 4.33 7.95 18.55
CA THR A 49 4.14 7.79 17.11
C THR A 49 4.47 9.07 16.34
N GLU A 50 5.07 8.91 15.18
CA GLU A 50 5.33 10.01 14.23
C GLU A 50 4.77 9.64 12.87
N GLN A 51 3.91 10.48 12.30
CA GLN A 51 3.33 10.24 10.98
C GLN A 51 4.37 10.42 9.89
N LEU A 52 4.59 9.38 9.08
CA LEU A 52 5.53 9.39 7.96
C LEU A 52 4.85 9.71 6.63
N THR A 53 3.63 9.20 6.42
CA THR A 53 2.85 9.39 5.19
C THR A 53 1.39 9.65 5.50
N ARG A 54 0.70 10.26 4.53
CA ARG A 54 -0.76 10.17 4.40
C ARG A 54 -1.06 9.35 3.18
N GLU A 55 -1.97 8.40 3.32
CA GLU A 55 -2.24 7.45 2.26
C GLU A 55 -3.60 7.70 1.61
N ALA A 56 -3.63 7.37 0.34
CA ALA A 56 -4.86 7.20 -0.42
C ALA A 56 -4.84 5.82 -1.07
N ALA A 57 -6.00 5.29 -1.37
CA ALA A 57 -6.13 4.09 -2.20
C ALA A 57 -6.13 4.52 -3.68
N VAL A 58 -5.22 3.95 -4.45
CA VAL A 58 -4.95 4.36 -5.82
C VAL A 58 -5.03 3.16 -6.74
N PRO A 59 -6.04 3.08 -7.62
CA PRO A 59 -6.08 2.07 -8.66
C PRO A 59 -4.93 2.23 -9.66
N VAL A 60 -4.34 1.11 -10.05
CA VAL A 60 -3.20 1.07 -10.97
C VAL A 60 -3.36 -0.07 -11.97
N CYS A 61 -2.75 0.09 -13.14
CA CYS A 61 -2.64 -0.97 -14.15
C CYS A 61 -1.33 -0.82 -14.93
N SER A 62 -1.08 -1.66 -15.95
CA SER A 62 0.05 -1.44 -16.83
C SER A 62 -0.19 -0.22 -17.75
N LYS A 63 0.87 0.50 -18.11
CA LYS A 63 0.79 1.55 -19.15
C LYS A 63 0.29 1.02 -20.49
N TYR A 64 0.55 -0.26 -20.78
CA TYR A 64 0.03 -0.93 -21.97
C TYR A 64 -1.49 -1.13 -21.87
N THR A 65 -2.00 -1.63 -20.75
CA THR A 65 -3.43 -1.80 -20.50
C THR A 65 -4.16 -0.46 -20.62
N GLN A 66 -3.63 0.59 -19.99
CA GLN A 66 -4.17 1.94 -20.06
C GLN A 66 -4.23 2.44 -21.51
N ALA A 67 -3.16 2.22 -22.30
CA ALA A 67 -3.11 2.66 -23.70
C ALA A 67 -4.06 1.87 -24.61
N ALA A 68 -4.25 0.58 -24.34
CA ALA A 68 -5.07 -0.32 -25.18
C ALA A 68 -6.57 -0.20 -24.89
N LEU A 69 -6.96 -0.04 -23.63
CA LEU A 69 -8.36 -0.03 -23.19
C LEU A 69 -8.89 1.37 -22.91
N GLY A 70 -8.03 2.40 -22.91
CA GLY A 70 -8.30 3.73 -22.40
C GLY A 70 -8.17 3.77 -20.88
N SER A 71 -8.09 4.99 -20.32
CA SER A 71 -8.11 5.17 -18.86
C SER A 71 -9.54 5.03 -18.38
N PRO A 72 -9.82 4.18 -17.37
CA PRO A 72 -11.10 4.23 -16.66
C PRO A 72 -11.37 5.64 -16.15
N GLN A 73 -12.57 6.14 -16.36
CA GLN A 73 -12.99 7.49 -15.96
C GLN A 73 -13.80 7.46 -14.65
N SER A 74 -14.24 6.28 -14.27
CA SER A 74 -15.04 6.07 -13.06
C SER A 74 -14.79 4.70 -12.46
N ALA A 75 -15.17 4.51 -11.20
CA ALA A 75 -15.13 3.19 -10.57
C ALA A 75 -16.01 2.16 -11.30
N HIS A 76 -17.10 2.60 -11.98
CA HIS A 76 -17.95 1.71 -12.75
C HIS A 76 -17.21 1.05 -13.92
N ASP A 77 -16.24 1.72 -14.51
CA ASP A 77 -15.46 1.18 -15.64
C ASP A 77 -14.53 0.03 -15.21
N LEU A 78 -14.31 -0.11 -13.90
CA LEU A 78 -13.55 -1.21 -13.31
C LEU A 78 -14.42 -2.42 -12.97
N ILE A 79 -15.76 -2.26 -13.02
CA ILE A 79 -16.66 -3.40 -12.82
C ILE A 79 -16.52 -4.36 -14.00
N GLY A 80 -16.24 -5.64 -13.69
CA GLY A 80 -16.03 -6.67 -14.71
C GLY A 80 -14.63 -6.69 -15.33
N SER A 81 -13.71 -5.81 -14.87
CA SER A 81 -12.29 -5.98 -15.18
C SER A 81 -11.64 -6.99 -14.22
N ASP A 82 -10.51 -7.56 -14.64
CA ASP A 82 -9.71 -8.40 -13.76
C ASP A 82 -9.12 -7.56 -12.63
N LEU A 83 -9.49 -7.89 -11.39
CA LEU A 83 -8.98 -7.22 -10.20
C LEU A 83 -7.96 -8.09 -9.47
N ILE A 84 -6.87 -7.46 -9.04
CA ILE A 84 -5.82 -8.07 -8.24
C ILE A 84 -6.03 -7.64 -6.80
N GLN A 85 -6.31 -8.63 -5.94
CA GLN A 85 -6.53 -8.44 -4.51
C GLN A 85 -5.23 -8.64 -3.73
N ILE A 86 -4.99 -7.76 -2.74
CA ILE A 86 -3.89 -7.92 -1.78
C ILE A 86 -4.48 -8.35 -0.45
N MET A 87 -4.09 -9.52 0.06
CA MET A 87 -4.66 -10.14 1.28
C MET A 87 -4.54 -9.24 2.51
N SER A 88 -3.41 -8.56 2.69
CA SER A 88 -3.22 -7.62 3.80
C SER A 88 -4.04 -6.33 3.69
N GLN A 89 -4.73 -6.13 2.57
CA GLN A 89 -5.54 -4.97 2.25
C GLN A 89 -6.93 -5.38 1.73
N GLU A 90 -7.49 -6.42 2.29
CA GLU A 90 -8.71 -7.11 1.83
C GLU A 90 -9.91 -6.18 1.59
N ASN A 91 -9.96 -5.06 2.28
CA ASN A 91 -11.10 -4.15 2.19
C ASN A 91 -10.89 -2.95 1.25
N LEU A 92 -9.70 -2.78 0.61
CA LEU A 92 -9.47 -1.57 -0.19
C LEU A 92 -10.37 -1.49 -1.42
N TRP A 93 -10.48 -2.56 -2.22
CA TRP A 93 -11.38 -2.58 -3.36
C TRP A 93 -12.84 -2.39 -2.94
N MET A 94 -13.27 -3.07 -1.90
CA MET A 94 -14.63 -2.93 -1.38
C MET A 94 -14.91 -1.49 -0.92
N ARG A 95 -13.97 -0.88 -0.19
CA ARG A 95 -14.11 0.53 0.24
C ARG A 95 -14.12 1.48 -0.95
N PHE A 96 -13.26 1.23 -1.94
CA PHE A 96 -13.20 2.03 -3.16
C PHE A 96 -14.53 2.02 -3.91
N PHE A 97 -15.12 0.87 -4.16
CA PHE A 97 -16.40 0.76 -4.85
C PHE A 97 -17.55 1.36 -4.04
N ARG A 98 -17.58 1.11 -2.74
CA ARG A 98 -18.60 1.73 -1.86
C ARG A 98 -18.50 3.25 -1.81
N ASN A 99 -17.30 3.79 -1.78
CA ASN A 99 -17.09 5.24 -1.83
C ASN A 99 -17.60 5.86 -3.15
N ALA A 100 -17.63 5.08 -4.21
CA ALA A 100 -18.23 5.47 -5.49
C ALA A 100 -19.74 5.18 -5.59
N GLY A 101 -20.39 4.75 -4.50
CA GLY A 101 -21.82 4.40 -4.47
C GLY A 101 -22.16 3.05 -5.12
N ILE A 102 -21.19 2.16 -5.23
CA ILE A 102 -21.35 0.82 -5.81
C ILE A 102 -21.34 -0.20 -4.66
N ASP A 103 -22.52 -0.70 -4.30
CA ASP A 103 -22.69 -1.57 -3.14
C ASP A 103 -22.83 -3.05 -3.50
N ASP A 104 -23.28 -3.41 -4.71
CA ASP A 104 -23.56 -4.81 -5.09
C ASP A 104 -23.68 -5.00 -6.62
N PRO A 105 -23.23 -6.13 -7.18
CA PRO A 105 -22.30 -7.08 -6.58
C PRO A 105 -20.87 -6.55 -6.59
N LEU A 106 -20.10 -6.82 -5.53
CA LEU A 106 -18.66 -6.57 -5.56
C LEU A 106 -18.04 -7.50 -6.61
N PRO A 107 -17.12 -7.00 -7.42
CA PRO A 107 -16.50 -7.81 -8.45
C PRO A 107 -15.73 -8.99 -7.85
N ASP A 108 -15.76 -10.13 -8.54
CA ASP A 108 -14.88 -11.24 -8.22
C ASP A 108 -13.44 -10.85 -8.49
N TYR A 109 -12.55 -11.22 -7.58
CA TYR A 109 -11.12 -11.00 -7.77
C TYR A 109 -10.53 -12.12 -8.64
N GLY A 110 -9.88 -11.73 -9.73
CA GLY A 110 -9.23 -12.70 -10.62
C GLY A 110 -8.00 -13.34 -9.99
N ILE A 111 -7.20 -12.55 -9.26
CA ILE A 111 -5.96 -13.00 -8.61
C ILE A 111 -5.87 -12.39 -7.21
N THR A 112 -5.44 -13.20 -6.25
CA THR A 112 -5.13 -12.75 -4.88
C THR A 112 -3.67 -13.00 -4.58
N VAL A 113 -2.98 -11.99 -4.04
CA VAL A 113 -1.58 -12.05 -3.61
C VAL A 113 -1.44 -11.56 -2.18
N ASP A 114 -0.34 -11.89 -1.53
CA ASP A 114 -0.07 -11.51 -0.15
C ASP A 114 0.67 -10.17 -0.01
N THR A 115 1.34 -9.72 -1.07
CA THR A 115 2.17 -8.50 -1.04
C THR A 115 1.81 -7.50 -2.12
N ALA A 116 2.04 -6.20 -1.83
CA ALA A 116 1.92 -5.14 -2.82
C ALA A 116 2.88 -5.33 -4.00
N LEU A 117 4.08 -5.88 -3.78
CA LEU A 117 5.04 -6.17 -4.85
C LEU A 117 4.49 -7.20 -5.84
N GLY A 118 3.88 -8.28 -5.35
CA GLY A 118 3.21 -9.26 -6.22
C GLY A 118 2.10 -8.63 -7.06
N ALA A 119 1.29 -7.77 -6.46
CA ALA A 119 0.24 -7.05 -7.18
C ALA A 119 0.81 -6.10 -8.26
N ILE A 120 1.90 -5.39 -7.96
CA ILE A 120 2.58 -4.51 -8.90
C ILE A 120 3.11 -5.29 -10.11
N GLU A 121 3.79 -6.40 -9.88
CA GLU A 121 4.33 -7.25 -10.97
C GLU A 121 3.22 -7.77 -11.87
N LEU A 122 2.11 -8.25 -11.29
CA LEU A 122 0.95 -8.71 -12.05
C LEU A 122 0.29 -7.57 -12.84
N ALA A 123 0.10 -6.41 -12.23
CA ALA A 123 -0.45 -5.24 -12.91
C ALA A 123 0.46 -4.81 -14.07
N CYS A 124 1.78 -4.74 -13.87
CA CYS A 124 2.77 -4.45 -14.91
C CYS A 124 2.76 -5.48 -16.05
N ALA A 125 2.46 -6.74 -15.74
CA ALA A 125 2.31 -7.82 -16.72
C ALA A 125 0.96 -7.78 -17.46
N GLY A 126 0.08 -6.82 -17.15
CA GLY A 126 -1.22 -6.66 -17.79
C GLY A 126 -2.28 -7.65 -17.30
N GLN A 127 -2.10 -8.23 -16.11
CA GLN A 127 -3.03 -9.22 -15.54
C GLN A 127 -4.24 -8.59 -14.84
N GLY A 128 -4.43 -7.28 -14.99
CA GLY A 128 -5.58 -6.56 -14.43
C GLY A 128 -5.21 -5.28 -13.71
N HIS A 129 -6.14 -4.83 -12.86
CA HIS A 129 -6.01 -3.64 -12.05
C HIS A 129 -5.73 -4.02 -10.60
N ALA A 130 -4.74 -3.38 -9.98
CA ALA A 130 -4.51 -3.46 -8.54
C ALA A 130 -4.91 -2.15 -7.86
N ILE A 131 -5.17 -2.20 -6.55
CA ILE A 131 -5.33 -0.99 -5.74
C ILE A 131 -4.19 -0.96 -4.73
N LEU A 132 -3.46 0.16 -4.71
CA LEU A 132 -2.27 0.34 -3.88
C LEU A 132 -2.44 1.53 -2.96
N LEU A 133 -1.61 1.61 -1.93
CA LEU A 133 -1.42 2.85 -1.19
C LEU A 133 -0.62 3.83 -2.05
N SER A 134 -0.96 5.12 -1.96
CA SER A 134 -0.39 6.19 -2.79
C SER A 134 1.13 6.23 -2.74
N SER A 135 1.73 6.10 -1.56
CA SER A 135 3.20 6.09 -1.40
C SER A 135 3.88 4.95 -2.17
N PHE A 136 3.24 3.78 -2.31
CA PHE A 136 3.73 2.67 -3.12
C PHE A 136 3.51 2.92 -4.60
N ALA A 137 2.33 3.36 -4.99
CA ALA A 137 1.98 3.63 -6.39
C ALA A 137 2.93 4.67 -7.00
N GLU A 138 3.16 5.79 -6.33
CA GLU A 138 4.05 6.87 -6.77
C GLU A 138 5.51 6.40 -6.90
N ALA A 139 6.01 5.67 -5.88
CA ALA A 139 7.38 5.17 -5.88
C ALA A 139 7.63 4.18 -7.03
N GLU A 140 6.64 3.36 -7.38
CA GLU A 140 6.79 2.34 -8.41
C GLU A 140 6.45 2.85 -9.81
N ALA A 141 5.50 3.77 -9.97
CA ALA A 141 5.16 4.36 -11.28
C ALA A 141 6.36 5.09 -11.92
N ALA A 142 7.23 5.68 -11.09
CA ALA A 142 8.47 6.31 -11.55
C ALA A 142 9.52 5.32 -12.04
N ARG A 143 9.45 4.06 -11.63
CA ARG A 143 10.47 3.02 -11.86
C ARG A 143 10.04 1.94 -12.83
N THR A 144 8.74 1.73 -12.98
CA THR A 144 8.15 0.61 -13.70
C THR A 144 7.26 1.05 -14.87
N ARG A 145 6.59 0.07 -15.48
CA ARG A 145 5.55 0.29 -16.48
C ARG A 145 4.16 0.45 -15.87
N LEU A 146 4.08 0.76 -14.60
CA LEU A 146 2.84 1.01 -13.89
C LEU A 146 2.25 2.38 -14.30
N ALA A 147 0.96 2.42 -14.49
CA ALA A 147 0.16 3.63 -14.67
C ALA A 147 -0.74 3.81 -13.45
N ILE A 148 -0.80 5.04 -12.95
CA ILE A 148 -1.70 5.45 -11.87
C ILE A 148 -2.97 5.99 -12.52
N LEU A 149 -4.13 5.59 -11.96
CA LEU A 149 -5.43 6.13 -12.34
C LEU A 149 -5.81 7.26 -11.37
N ASP A 150 -5.12 8.41 -11.52
CA ASP A 150 -5.16 9.53 -10.57
C ASP A 150 -6.59 10.05 -10.32
N ASP A 151 -7.43 10.09 -11.36
CA ASP A 151 -8.82 10.55 -11.28
C ASP A 151 -9.71 9.64 -10.39
N LEU A 152 -9.23 8.43 -10.09
CA LEU A 152 -9.93 7.44 -9.27
C LEU A 152 -9.34 7.31 -7.86
N THR A 153 -8.46 8.22 -7.44
CA THR A 153 -7.86 8.17 -6.12
C THR A 153 -8.89 8.37 -5.01
N MET A 154 -8.88 7.50 -4.01
CA MET A 154 -9.75 7.58 -2.84
C MET A 154 -8.91 7.88 -1.59
N PRO A 155 -9.13 9.02 -0.90
CA PRO A 155 -8.50 9.29 0.40
C PRO A 155 -8.80 8.21 1.43
N LEU A 156 -7.80 7.86 2.24
CA LEU A 156 -7.95 6.90 3.32
C LEU A 156 -8.03 7.61 4.67
N GLU A 157 -8.96 7.16 5.51
CA GLU A 157 -9.18 7.67 6.86
C GLU A 157 -9.17 6.53 7.88
N GLY A 158 -8.97 6.87 9.16
CA GLY A 158 -8.96 5.92 10.26
C GLY A 158 -7.77 4.96 10.20
N ALA A 159 -8.04 3.68 10.38
CA ALA A 159 -7.03 2.62 10.55
C ALA A 159 -6.04 2.42 9.38
N GLN A 160 -6.21 3.12 8.27
CA GLN A 160 -5.31 3.04 7.11
C GLN A 160 -4.90 4.43 6.60
N SER A 161 -5.00 5.46 7.45
CA SER A 161 -4.78 6.85 7.03
C SER A 161 -3.32 7.19 6.71
N GLY A 162 -2.36 6.41 7.21
CA GLY A 162 -0.94 6.64 6.93
C GLY A 162 -0.02 5.63 7.55
N HIS A 163 1.25 5.68 7.14
CA HIS A 163 2.32 4.99 7.84
C HIS A 163 2.83 5.86 8.98
N TYR A 164 3.11 5.22 10.09
CA TYR A 164 3.63 5.84 11.30
C TYR A 164 4.91 5.13 11.75
N LEU A 165 5.87 5.90 12.18
CA LEU A 165 7.01 5.41 12.95
C LEU A 165 6.56 5.25 14.40
N LEU A 166 6.76 4.07 14.93
CA LEU A 166 6.48 3.72 16.33
C LEU A 166 7.81 3.63 17.07
N ILE A 167 7.90 4.35 18.16
CA ILE A 167 9.06 4.39 19.04
C ILE A 167 8.55 3.91 20.40
N PRO A 168 9.03 2.78 20.93
CA PRO A 168 8.61 2.31 22.24
C PRO A 168 8.77 3.39 23.30
N ASP A 169 7.78 3.55 24.18
CA ASP A 169 7.92 4.41 25.35
C ASP A 169 9.02 3.81 26.23
N SER A 170 10.03 4.60 26.55
CA SER A 170 11.04 4.18 27.52
C SER A 170 10.35 4.01 28.87
N ASP A 171 10.39 2.81 29.45
CA ASP A 171 10.09 2.66 30.88
C ASP A 171 11.07 3.55 31.66
N GLU A 172 10.57 4.63 32.30
CA GLU A 172 11.33 5.39 33.26
C GLU A 172 11.53 4.65 34.59
#